data_d9ff1ec8808bf4ec24453048dcc92ef0
#
_entry.id   d9ff1ec8808bf4ec24453048dcc92ef0
#
_cell.length_a   1.000
_cell.length_b   1.000
_cell.length_c   1.000
_cell.angle_alpha   90.00
_cell.angle_beta   90.00
_cell.angle_gamma   90.00
#
_symmetry.space_group_name_H-M   'P 1'
#
loop_
_entity.id
_entity.type
_entity.pdbx_description
1 polymer ?
#
loop_
_entity_poly.entity_id
_entity_poly.type
_entity_poly.pdbx_seq_one_letter_code
_entity_poly.pdbx_strand_id
1 'polypeptide(L)'
;MKMAPLLRAFSARTDLPAAILVHTGQHYDFSLNDRLFADLGLPAPDVNLGVGSASHASQTAEVMKRFEPVIDQFDPCCVIVVGDVNSTMACSLVAVKKGVPVAHVEAGLRSYDRTMPEEINRLVTDQVAELLYTTERSALGNLAREGIPAERVHFVGNVMIDSLVASLPKAVDAGEVLAREGQDPGLARRPAG
;
A
#
# COMPACT_ATOMS: atom_id res chain seq x y z
N MET A 1 1.22 2.12 6.67
CA MET A 1 0.72 0.94 7.41
C MET A 1 0.95 -0.36 6.63
N LYS A 2 0.39 -0.56 5.42
CA LYS A 2 0.51 -1.83 4.64
C LYS A 2 1.95 -2.20 4.26
N MET A 3 2.82 -1.22 3.99
CA MET A 3 4.23 -1.45 3.63
C MET A 3 5.12 -1.87 4.80
N ALA A 4 4.78 -1.51 6.05
CA ALA A 4 5.64 -1.76 7.20
C ALA A 4 5.94 -3.26 7.44
N PRO A 5 4.95 -4.18 7.41
CA PRO A 5 5.22 -5.60 7.53
C PRO A 5 6.08 -6.16 6.40
N LEU A 6 5.84 -5.69 5.17
CA LEU A 6 6.61 -6.12 4.00
C LEU A 6 8.08 -5.73 4.13
N LEU A 7 8.36 -4.45 4.45
CA LEU A 7 9.74 -3.99 4.64
C LEU A 7 10.44 -4.71 5.78
N ARG A 8 9.75 -4.96 6.91
CA ARG A 8 10.30 -5.78 7.99
C ARG A 8 10.65 -7.20 7.52
N ALA A 9 9.77 -7.81 6.73
CA ALA A 9 10.02 -9.15 6.19
C ALA A 9 11.22 -9.17 5.23
N PHE A 10 11.35 -8.16 4.36
CA PHE A 10 12.51 -8.01 3.48
C PHE A 10 13.80 -7.79 4.27
N SER A 11 13.80 -6.90 5.26
CA SER A 11 14.99 -6.62 6.08
C SER A 11 15.44 -7.82 6.92
N ALA A 12 14.56 -8.75 7.23
CA ALA A 12 14.88 -9.99 7.96
C ALA A 12 15.49 -11.09 7.07
N ARG A 13 15.52 -10.89 5.75
CA ARG A 13 15.99 -11.85 4.76
C ARG A 13 17.27 -11.35 4.08
N THR A 14 18.35 -12.10 4.22
CA THR A 14 19.65 -11.79 3.60
C THR A 14 19.82 -12.40 2.21
N ASP A 15 18.92 -13.29 1.83
CA ASP A 15 18.89 -14.00 0.55
C ASP A 15 18.03 -13.29 -0.52
N LEU A 16 17.35 -12.19 -0.14
CA LEU A 16 16.56 -11.37 -1.05
C LEU A 16 17.36 -10.15 -1.52
N PRO A 17 17.06 -9.61 -2.72
CA PRO A 17 17.58 -8.32 -3.14
C PRO A 17 17.21 -7.20 -2.15
N ALA A 18 18.03 -6.16 -2.08
CA ALA A 18 17.69 -4.96 -1.30
C ALA A 18 16.39 -4.34 -1.80
N ALA A 19 15.48 -4.03 -0.89
CA ALA A 19 14.25 -3.33 -1.21
C ALA A 19 14.53 -1.81 -1.26
N ILE A 20 14.11 -1.15 -2.34
CA ILE A 20 14.15 0.30 -2.52
C ILE A 20 12.75 0.85 -2.22
N LEU A 21 12.65 1.68 -1.19
CA LEU A 21 11.38 2.30 -0.81
C LEU A 21 11.16 3.61 -1.56
N VAL A 22 10.16 3.63 -2.43
CA VAL A 22 9.76 4.81 -3.18
C VAL A 22 8.49 5.40 -2.58
N HIS A 23 8.55 6.66 -2.14
CA HIS A 23 7.40 7.43 -1.67
C HIS A 23 6.92 8.37 -2.76
N THR A 24 5.67 8.26 -3.16
CA THR A 24 5.12 9.07 -4.27
C THR A 24 4.77 10.51 -3.88
N GLY A 25 4.64 10.79 -2.58
CA GLY A 25 4.43 12.15 -2.08
C GLY A 25 3.01 12.68 -2.31
N GLN A 26 1.99 11.82 -2.27
CA GLN A 26 0.59 12.21 -2.51
C GLN A 26 -0.02 13.10 -1.40
N HIS A 27 0.60 13.17 -0.22
CA HIS A 27 0.11 13.97 0.91
C HIS A 27 1.13 15.06 1.29
N TYR A 28 0.66 16.29 1.42
CA TYR A 28 1.48 17.47 1.72
C TYR A 28 1.96 17.58 3.17
N ASP A 29 1.35 16.84 4.10
CA ASP A 29 1.69 16.97 5.51
C ASP A 29 2.91 16.12 5.86
N PHE A 30 4.10 16.71 5.67
CA PHE A 30 5.38 16.09 6.02
C PHE A 30 5.43 15.70 7.51
N SER A 31 4.87 16.54 8.40
CA SER A 31 4.93 16.30 9.84
C SER A 31 4.11 15.08 10.27
N LEU A 32 2.96 14.87 9.65
CA LEU A 32 2.11 13.70 9.89
C LEU A 32 2.72 12.44 9.30
N ASN A 33 3.33 12.54 8.13
CA ASN A 33 4.01 11.42 7.48
C ASN A 33 5.24 10.97 8.29
N ASP A 34 6.09 11.90 8.76
CA ASP A 34 7.29 11.58 9.54
C ASP A 34 6.92 10.87 10.85
N ARG A 35 5.88 11.34 11.55
CA ARG A 35 5.36 10.67 12.74
C ARG A 35 4.84 9.28 12.42
N LEU A 36 4.04 9.12 11.37
CA LEU A 36 3.51 7.82 10.96
C LEU A 36 4.64 6.84 10.58
N PHE A 37 5.67 7.31 9.88
CA PHE A 37 6.84 6.51 9.55
C PHE A 37 7.59 6.05 10.81
N ALA A 38 7.83 6.97 11.76
CA ALA A 38 8.46 6.65 13.04
C ALA A 38 7.64 5.67 13.88
N ASP A 39 6.33 5.88 14.00
CA ASP A 39 5.42 5.03 14.78
C ASP A 39 5.35 3.60 14.22
N LEU A 40 5.39 3.46 12.90
CA LEU A 40 5.37 2.18 12.21
C LEU A 40 6.77 1.54 12.09
N GLY A 41 7.83 2.24 12.50
CA GLY A 41 9.21 1.79 12.36
C GLY A 41 9.64 1.63 10.91
N LEU A 42 9.12 2.48 10.01
CA LEU A 42 9.51 2.52 8.61
C LEU A 42 10.82 3.32 8.46
N PRO A 43 11.75 2.87 7.61
CA PRO A 43 12.91 3.68 7.24
C PRO A 43 12.48 4.91 6.43
N ALA A 44 13.34 5.90 6.37
CA ALA A 44 13.16 6.97 5.40
C ALA A 44 13.09 6.38 3.98
N PRO A 45 12.26 6.94 3.08
CA PRO A 45 12.22 6.47 1.71
C PRO A 45 13.54 6.76 0.99
N ASP A 46 14.01 5.79 0.19
CA ASP A 46 15.20 5.95 -0.65
C ASP A 46 14.97 6.98 -1.75
N VAL A 47 13.73 7.06 -2.24
CA VAL A 47 13.29 8.02 -3.26
C VAL A 47 11.96 8.65 -2.86
N ASN A 48 11.87 9.98 -2.99
CA ASN A 48 10.61 10.70 -2.84
C ASN A 48 10.28 11.43 -4.15
N LEU A 49 9.16 11.04 -4.77
CA LEU A 49 8.74 11.65 -6.04
C LEU A 49 8.12 13.04 -5.87
N GLY A 50 7.62 13.38 -4.67
CA GLY A 50 7.09 14.71 -4.36
C GLY A 50 5.96 15.17 -5.27
N VAL A 51 5.03 14.27 -5.64
CA VAL A 51 3.98 14.58 -6.63
C VAL A 51 2.92 15.54 -6.09
N GLY A 52 2.59 15.45 -4.82
CA GLY A 52 1.55 16.29 -4.21
C GLY A 52 0.11 15.94 -4.62
N SER A 53 -0.84 16.76 -4.17
CA SER A 53 -2.26 16.62 -4.51
C SER A 53 -2.59 17.38 -5.80
N ALA A 54 -3.34 16.73 -6.69
CA ALA A 54 -3.82 17.30 -7.94
C ALA A 54 -5.09 16.55 -8.41
N SER A 55 -5.62 16.84 -9.59
CA SER A 55 -6.65 16.01 -10.21
C SER A 55 -6.11 14.59 -10.43
N HIS A 56 -7.00 13.59 -10.48
CA HIS A 56 -6.60 12.20 -10.71
C HIS A 56 -5.70 12.07 -11.96
N ALA A 57 -6.06 12.74 -13.06
CA ALA A 57 -5.27 12.68 -14.29
C ALA A 57 -3.88 13.30 -14.12
N SER A 58 -3.80 14.50 -13.56
CA SER A 58 -2.52 15.19 -13.34
C SER A 58 -1.63 14.43 -12.36
N GLN A 59 -2.21 13.94 -11.27
CA GLN A 59 -1.47 13.17 -10.26
C GLN A 59 -0.93 11.86 -10.85
N THR A 60 -1.76 11.11 -11.58
CA THR A 60 -1.35 9.87 -12.24
C THR A 60 -0.22 10.13 -13.24
N ALA A 61 -0.36 11.16 -14.08
CA ALA A 61 0.66 11.53 -15.05
C ALA A 61 1.99 11.91 -14.39
N GLU A 62 1.96 12.72 -13.32
CA GLU A 62 3.18 13.13 -12.62
C GLU A 62 3.84 11.96 -11.89
N VAL A 63 3.07 11.01 -11.31
CA VAL A 63 3.65 9.78 -10.76
C VAL A 63 4.36 9.00 -11.85
N MET A 64 3.71 8.78 -13.00
CA MET A 64 4.32 8.03 -14.11
C MET A 64 5.62 8.68 -14.58
N LYS A 65 5.61 9.99 -14.83
CA LYS A 65 6.79 10.74 -15.32
C LYS A 65 7.97 10.69 -14.35
N ARG A 66 7.70 10.78 -13.03
CA ARG A 66 8.75 10.80 -12.02
C ARG A 66 9.19 9.40 -11.60
N PHE A 67 8.35 8.39 -11.78
CA PHE A 67 8.69 7.00 -11.45
C PHE A 67 9.51 6.33 -12.56
N GLU A 68 9.31 6.68 -13.83
CA GLU A 68 10.05 6.09 -14.94
C GLU A 68 11.58 6.18 -14.79
N PRO A 69 12.18 7.35 -14.46
CA PRO A 69 13.62 7.43 -14.21
C PRO A 69 14.11 6.57 -13.02
N VAL A 70 13.23 6.33 -12.04
CA VAL A 70 13.57 5.46 -10.89
C VAL A 70 13.74 4.01 -11.34
N ILE A 71 12.85 3.53 -12.22
CA ILE A 71 13.00 2.20 -12.83
C ILE A 71 14.32 2.11 -13.60
N ASP A 72 14.66 3.13 -14.40
CA ASP A 72 15.91 3.15 -15.19
C ASP A 72 17.15 3.20 -14.29
N GLN A 73 17.08 3.91 -13.16
CA GLN A 73 18.19 4.04 -12.24
C GLN A 73 18.49 2.78 -11.45
N PHE A 74 17.44 2.11 -10.94
CA PHE A 74 17.59 0.99 -10.01
C PHE A 74 17.50 -0.39 -10.67
N ASP A 75 17.00 -0.48 -11.90
CA ASP A 75 16.81 -1.71 -12.67
C ASP A 75 16.21 -2.85 -11.80
N PRO A 76 15.04 -2.65 -11.19
CA PRO A 76 14.51 -3.59 -10.23
C PRO A 76 14.04 -4.89 -10.90
N CYS A 77 14.26 -6.03 -10.26
CA CYS A 77 13.75 -7.32 -10.73
C CYS A 77 12.22 -7.46 -10.57
N CYS A 78 11.59 -6.62 -9.71
CA CYS A 78 10.14 -6.59 -9.48
C CYS A 78 9.74 -5.27 -8.83
N VAL A 79 8.57 -4.76 -9.19
CA VAL A 79 7.94 -3.63 -8.51
C VAL A 79 6.79 -4.14 -7.64
N ILE A 80 6.81 -3.83 -6.34
CA ILE A 80 5.73 -4.18 -5.41
C ILE A 80 4.86 -2.94 -5.19
N VAL A 81 3.59 -3.06 -5.50
CA VAL A 81 2.59 -2.02 -5.26
C VAL A 81 1.54 -2.51 -4.27
N VAL A 82 0.93 -1.59 -3.51
CA VAL A 82 0.00 -1.94 -2.42
C VAL A 82 -1.26 -1.11 -2.48
N GLY A 83 -2.42 -1.75 -2.41
CA GLY A 83 -3.73 -1.10 -2.38
C GLY A 83 -4.16 -0.54 -3.73
N ASP A 84 -4.91 0.57 -3.73
CA ASP A 84 -5.74 0.98 -4.87
C ASP A 84 -5.70 2.48 -5.21
N VAL A 85 -4.68 3.18 -4.74
CA VAL A 85 -4.53 4.61 -5.02
C VAL A 85 -3.95 4.87 -6.44
N ASN A 86 -4.02 6.11 -6.92
CA ASN A 86 -3.52 6.47 -8.24
C ASN A 86 -2.06 6.05 -8.48
N SER A 87 -1.22 6.14 -7.45
CA SER A 87 0.19 5.72 -7.57
C SER A 87 0.36 4.21 -7.73
N THR A 88 -0.53 3.39 -7.16
CA THR A 88 -0.54 1.94 -7.36
C THR A 88 -0.66 1.62 -8.86
N MET A 89 -1.69 2.17 -9.50
CA MET A 89 -1.92 1.99 -10.94
C MET A 89 -0.80 2.61 -11.79
N ALA A 90 -0.42 3.85 -11.49
CA ALA A 90 0.59 4.57 -12.26
C ALA A 90 1.95 3.87 -12.28
N CYS A 91 2.45 3.45 -11.10
CA CYS A 91 3.71 2.72 -10.99
C CYS A 91 3.64 1.35 -11.70
N SER A 92 2.50 0.65 -11.60
CA SER A 92 2.30 -0.62 -12.30
C SER A 92 2.38 -0.46 -13.80
N LEU A 93 1.71 0.55 -14.36
CA LEU A 93 1.74 0.81 -15.82
C LEU A 93 3.15 1.15 -16.30
N VAL A 94 3.91 1.93 -15.56
CA VAL A 94 5.31 2.24 -15.90
C VAL A 94 6.16 0.97 -15.87
N ALA A 95 6.08 0.20 -14.78
CA ALA A 95 6.88 -1.01 -14.61
C ALA A 95 6.66 -2.01 -15.73
N VAL A 96 5.39 -2.37 -16.04
CA VAL A 96 5.10 -3.36 -17.08
C VAL A 96 5.50 -2.90 -18.48
N LYS A 97 5.40 -1.59 -18.78
CA LYS A 97 5.85 -1.03 -20.06
C LYS A 97 7.37 -1.04 -20.19
N LYS A 98 8.10 -1.05 -19.09
CA LYS A 98 9.56 -1.21 -19.02
C LYS A 98 9.99 -2.70 -18.94
N GLY A 99 9.03 -3.64 -18.99
CA GLY A 99 9.31 -5.08 -18.90
C GLY A 99 9.61 -5.58 -17.48
N VAL A 100 9.31 -4.76 -16.45
CA VAL A 100 9.52 -5.13 -15.04
C VAL A 100 8.24 -5.76 -14.49
N PRO A 101 8.30 -6.99 -13.94
CA PRO A 101 7.14 -7.63 -13.33
C PRO A 101 6.59 -6.82 -12.14
N VAL A 102 5.28 -6.88 -11.96
CA VAL A 102 4.58 -6.20 -10.85
C VAL A 102 3.95 -7.22 -9.92
N ALA A 103 4.17 -7.04 -8.62
CA ALA A 103 3.48 -7.75 -7.56
C ALA A 103 2.47 -6.79 -6.88
N HIS A 104 1.19 -7.13 -6.95
CA HIS A 104 0.12 -6.33 -6.33
C HIS A 104 -0.31 -6.95 -5.01
N VAL A 105 -0.09 -6.23 -3.92
CA VAL A 105 -0.54 -6.61 -2.57
C VAL A 105 -1.90 -5.96 -2.29
N GLU A 106 -2.85 -6.72 -1.79
CA GLU A 106 -4.26 -6.39 -1.61
C GLU A 106 -5.03 -6.42 -2.95
N ALA A 107 -4.69 -7.38 -3.79
CA ALA A 107 -5.29 -7.60 -5.10
C ALA A 107 -6.69 -8.22 -5.00
N GLY A 108 -7.51 -8.02 -6.03
CA GLY A 108 -8.78 -8.70 -6.23
C GLY A 108 -9.96 -8.18 -5.42
N LEU A 109 -9.80 -7.14 -4.61
CA LEU A 109 -10.92 -6.48 -3.92
C LEU A 109 -11.78 -5.73 -4.95
N ARG A 110 -13.11 -5.81 -4.80
CA ARG A 110 -14.07 -5.12 -5.68
C ARG A 110 -15.20 -4.49 -4.88
N SER A 111 -15.48 -3.23 -5.19
CA SER A 111 -16.70 -2.55 -4.76
C SER A 111 -17.84 -2.72 -5.77
N TYR A 112 -17.50 -3.06 -7.02
CA TYR A 112 -18.40 -3.08 -8.18
C TYR A 112 -19.02 -1.71 -8.51
N ASP A 113 -18.53 -0.65 -7.89
CA ASP A 113 -18.91 0.72 -8.19
C ASP A 113 -17.81 1.41 -9.03
N ARG A 114 -18.02 1.44 -10.33
CA ARG A 114 -17.07 2.04 -11.28
C ARG A 114 -17.04 3.57 -11.25
N THR A 115 -17.87 4.21 -10.44
CA THR A 115 -17.77 5.65 -10.19
C THR A 115 -16.66 5.98 -9.19
N MET A 116 -16.19 4.98 -8.45
CA MET A 116 -15.04 5.11 -7.54
C MET A 116 -13.73 5.03 -8.33
N PRO A 117 -12.86 6.05 -8.25
CA PRO A 117 -11.54 6.00 -8.88
C PRO A 117 -10.69 4.81 -8.45
N GLU A 118 -10.80 4.40 -7.18
CA GLU A 118 -10.10 3.25 -6.61
C GLU A 118 -10.49 1.94 -7.28
N GLU A 119 -11.76 1.78 -7.68
CA GLU A 119 -12.20 0.58 -8.39
C GLU A 119 -11.53 0.47 -9.76
N ILE A 120 -11.40 1.60 -10.47
CA ILE A 120 -10.68 1.65 -11.75
C ILE A 120 -9.20 1.29 -11.52
N ASN A 121 -8.58 1.86 -10.49
CA ASN A 121 -7.19 1.57 -10.15
C ASN A 121 -6.97 0.07 -9.87
N ARG A 122 -7.87 -0.57 -9.08
CA ARG A 122 -7.83 -2.02 -8.81
C ARG A 122 -7.92 -2.85 -10.08
N LEU A 123 -8.93 -2.57 -10.91
CA LEU A 123 -9.16 -3.30 -12.16
C LEU A 123 -7.92 -3.24 -13.06
N VAL A 124 -7.37 -2.05 -13.27
CA VAL A 124 -6.21 -1.87 -14.15
C VAL A 124 -4.96 -2.54 -13.56
N THR A 125 -4.68 -2.33 -12.27
CA THR A 125 -3.51 -2.89 -11.61
C THR A 125 -3.53 -4.41 -11.63
N ASP A 126 -4.67 -5.04 -11.29
CA ASP A 126 -4.80 -6.49 -11.26
C ASP A 126 -4.61 -7.11 -12.66
N GLN A 127 -5.08 -6.46 -13.71
CA GLN A 127 -4.91 -6.97 -15.07
C GLN A 127 -3.44 -6.99 -15.52
N VAL A 128 -2.64 -6.01 -15.11
CA VAL A 128 -1.26 -5.88 -15.57
C VAL A 128 -0.25 -6.51 -14.61
N ALA A 129 -0.60 -6.78 -13.34
CA ALA A 129 0.32 -7.35 -12.36
C ALA A 129 0.60 -8.83 -12.63
N GLU A 130 1.86 -9.27 -12.50
CA GLU A 130 2.30 -10.65 -12.67
C GLU A 130 1.94 -11.52 -11.47
N LEU A 131 2.03 -10.97 -10.25
CA LEU A 131 1.72 -11.65 -9.00
C LEU A 131 0.64 -10.88 -8.25
N LEU A 132 -0.42 -11.58 -7.84
CA LEU A 132 -1.57 -10.98 -7.15
C LEU A 132 -1.72 -11.61 -5.76
N TYR A 133 -1.39 -10.85 -4.73
CA TYR A 133 -1.49 -11.28 -3.34
C TYR A 133 -2.80 -10.80 -2.74
N THR A 134 -3.74 -11.75 -2.52
CA THR A 134 -5.10 -11.45 -2.05
C THR A 134 -5.20 -11.52 -0.54
N THR A 135 -5.97 -10.60 0.03
CA THR A 135 -6.22 -10.50 1.48
C THR A 135 -7.43 -11.30 1.93
N GLU A 136 -8.35 -11.59 1.00
CA GLU A 136 -9.63 -12.24 1.26
C GLU A 136 -9.91 -13.34 0.23
N ARG A 137 -10.61 -14.38 0.65
CA ARG A 137 -10.98 -15.49 -0.24
C ARG A 137 -11.96 -15.09 -1.33
N SER A 138 -12.82 -14.11 -1.07
CA SER A 138 -13.75 -13.53 -2.07
C SER A 138 -13.01 -12.95 -3.28
N ALA A 139 -11.82 -12.41 -3.09
CA ALA A 139 -10.96 -11.86 -4.13
C ALA A 139 -10.58 -12.89 -5.20
N LEU A 140 -10.39 -14.16 -4.82
CA LEU A 140 -10.09 -15.26 -5.76
C LEU A 140 -11.18 -15.40 -6.83
N GLY A 141 -12.45 -15.35 -6.40
CA GLY A 141 -13.60 -15.43 -7.31
C GLY A 141 -13.73 -14.20 -8.21
N ASN A 142 -13.34 -13.02 -7.74
CA ASN A 142 -13.34 -11.80 -8.53
C ASN A 142 -12.31 -11.90 -9.67
N LEU A 143 -11.07 -12.21 -9.34
CA LEU A 143 -9.99 -12.34 -10.30
C LEU A 143 -10.24 -13.43 -11.34
N ALA A 144 -10.80 -14.59 -10.91
CA ALA A 144 -11.15 -15.67 -11.83
C ALA A 144 -12.23 -15.24 -12.86
N ARG A 145 -13.25 -14.47 -12.42
CA ARG A 145 -14.27 -13.92 -13.33
C ARG A 145 -13.70 -12.91 -14.33
N GLU A 146 -12.60 -12.26 -13.99
CA GLU A 146 -11.91 -11.29 -14.83
C GLU A 146 -10.83 -11.93 -15.72
N GLY A 147 -10.75 -13.27 -15.72
CA GLY A 147 -9.85 -14.03 -16.58
C GLY A 147 -8.41 -14.07 -16.11
N ILE A 148 -8.14 -13.74 -14.84
CA ILE A 148 -6.79 -13.85 -14.27
C ILE A 148 -6.45 -15.32 -14.03
N PRO A 149 -5.32 -15.84 -14.56
CA PRO A 149 -4.87 -17.21 -14.33
C PRO A 149 -4.61 -17.49 -12.85
N ALA A 150 -5.03 -18.67 -12.38
CA ALA A 150 -4.95 -19.03 -10.96
C ALA A 150 -3.50 -19.09 -10.44
N GLU A 151 -2.54 -19.42 -11.29
CA GLU A 151 -1.11 -19.47 -10.96
C GLU A 151 -0.51 -18.10 -10.60
N ARG A 152 -1.17 -17.00 -10.99
CA ARG A 152 -0.76 -15.63 -10.64
C ARG A 152 -1.35 -15.19 -9.31
N VAL A 153 -2.31 -15.92 -8.74
CA VAL A 153 -3.12 -15.49 -7.59
C VAL A 153 -2.74 -16.26 -6.34
N HIS A 154 -2.32 -15.53 -5.30
CA HIS A 154 -1.85 -16.09 -4.04
C HIS A 154 -2.65 -15.53 -2.86
N PHE A 155 -3.38 -16.37 -2.12
CA PHE A 155 -4.04 -15.96 -0.89
C PHE A 155 -3.04 -15.91 0.25
N VAL A 156 -2.78 -14.70 0.79
CA VAL A 156 -1.75 -14.46 1.82
C VAL A 156 -2.31 -13.86 3.12
N GLY A 157 -3.58 -13.46 3.13
CA GLY A 157 -4.16 -12.73 4.25
C GLY A 157 -3.84 -11.23 4.23
N ASN A 158 -4.21 -10.53 5.30
CA ASN A 158 -4.21 -9.06 5.32
C ASN A 158 -3.03 -8.52 6.14
N VAL A 159 -2.07 -7.90 5.47
CA VAL A 159 -0.88 -7.27 6.09
C VAL A 159 -1.22 -6.15 7.09
N MET A 160 -2.44 -5.62 7.08
CA MET A 160 -2.90 -4.67 8.10
C MET A 160 -3.01 -5.34 9.48
N ILE A 161 -3.32 -6.65 9.52
CA ILE A 161 -3.36 -7.42 10.77
C ILE A 161 -1.95 -7.49 11.37
N ASP A 162 -0.93 -7.74 10.54
CA ASP A 162 0.48 -7.75 10.99
C ASP A 162 0.90 -6.41 11.59
N SER A 163 0.46 -5.30 10.95
CA SER A 163 0.71 -3.95 11.47
C SER A 163 0.00 -3.72 12.81
N LEU A 164 -1.25 -4.16 12.94
CA LEU A 164 -2.02 -4.07 14.17
C LEU A 164 -1.33 -4.85 15.31
N VAL A 165 -1.02 -6.11 15.07
CA VAL A 165 -0.35 -6.99 16.06
C VAL A 165 0.97 -6.39 16.51
N ALA A 166 1.79 -5.88 15.59
CA ALA A 166 3.05 -5.23 15.91
C ALA A 166 2.89 -3.93 16.72
N SER A 167 1.73 -3.28 16.63
CA SER A 167 1.44 -2.03 17.34
C SER A 167 0.79 -2.25 18.73
N LEU A 168 0.20 -3.42 18.97
CA LEU A 168 -0.47 -3.72 20.25
C LEU A 168 0.41 -3.47 21.49
N PRO A 169 1.71 -3.85 21.51
CA PRO A 169 2.56 -3.57 22.68
C PRO A 169 2.80 -2.09 22.96
N LYS A 170 2.52 -1.22 21.98
CA LYS A 170 2.65 0.25 22.09
C LYS A 170 1.30 0.93 22.37
N ALA A 171 0.22 0.15 22.47
CA ALA A 171 -1.11 0.70 22.68
C ALA A 171 -1.19 1.36 24.07
N VAL A 172 -1.72 2.57 24.10
CA VAL A 172 -1.97 3.33 25.32
C VAL A 172 -3.40 3.05 25.77
N ASP A 173 -3.64 3.03 27.09
CA ASP A 173 -4.98 2.87 27.63
C ASP A 173 -5.91 4.01 27.13
N ALA A 174 -7.11 3.64 26.68
CA ALA A 174 -8.04 4.58 26.10
C ALA A 174 -8.48 5.66 27.11
N GLY A 175 -8.57 5.34 28.40
CA GLY A 175 -8.86 6.29 29.46
C GLY A 175 -7.74 7.30 29.65
N GLU A 176 -6.47 6.88 29.52
CA GLU A 176 -5.33 7.81 29.55
C GLU A 176 -5.36 8.79 28.39
N VAL A 177 -5.70 8.31 27.19
CA VAL A 177 -5.83 9.17 25.98
C VAL A 177 -6.95 10.20 26.21
N LEU A 178 -8.13 9.75 26.65
CA LEU A 178 -9.25 10.63 26.94
C LEU A 178 -8.90 11.70 27.98
N ALA A 179 -8.19 11.31 29.06
CA ALA A 179 -7.77 12.26 30.08
C ALA A 179 -6.79 13.32 29.54
N ARG A 180 -5.85 12.94 28.66
CA ARG A 180 -4.94 13.89 28.00
C ARG A 180 -5.66 14.90 27.13
N GLU A 181 -6.76 14.48 26.50
CA GLU A 181 -7.61 15.32 25.65
C GLU A 181 -8.70 16.08 26.46
N GLY A 182 -8.64 16.06 27.80
CA GLY A 182 -9.60 16.73 28.67
C GLY A 182 -11.00 16.10 28.68
N GLN A 183 -11.11 14.83 28.27
CA GLN A 183 -12.35 14.08 28.24
C GLN A 183 -12.46 13.14 29.46
N ASP A 184 -13.70 12.71 29.79
CA ASP A 184 -13.95 11.77 30.88
C ASP A 184 -13.35 10.38 30.57
N PRO A 185 -12.36 9.89 31.32
CA PRO A 185 -11.78 8.56 31.11
C PRO A 185 -12.80 7.42 31.22
N GLY A 186 -13.91 7.64 31.93
CA GLY A 186 -15.00 6.66 32.07
C GLY A 186 -15.71 6.34 30.75
N LEU A 187 -15.60 7.21 29.75
CA LEU A 187 -16.16 6.96 28.42
C LEU A 187 -15.53 5.74 27.73
N ALA A 188 -14.26 5.44 28.04
CA ALA A 188 -13.58 4.26 27.49
C ALA A 188 -14.21 2.91 27.92
N ARG A 189 -14.98 2.89 29.00
CA ARG A 189 -15.57 1.69 29.59
C ARG A 189 -17.06 1.52 29.30
N ARG A 190 -17.67 2.45 28.56
CA ARG A 190 -19.08 2.33 28.22
C ARG A 190 -19.25 1.31 27.08
N PRO A 191 -20.10 0.27 27.24
CA PRO A 191 -20.43 -0.61 26.13
C PRO A 191 -21.05 0.22 25.01
N ALA A 192 -20.70 -0.10 23.76
CA ALA A 192 -21.38 0.46 22.60
C ALA A 192 -22.85 0.03 22.69
N GLY A 193 -23.76 0.99 22.81
CA GLY A 193 -25.21 0.77 22.83
C GLY A 193 -25.75 0.33 21.49
#